data_7bd6b4ef8b69cbe91333b178670ad896
#
_entry.id   7bd6b4ef8b69cbe91333b178670ad896
#
_cell.length_a   1.000
_cell.length_b   1.000
_cell.length_c   1.000
_cell.angle_alpha   90.00
_cell.angle_beta   90.00
_cell.angle_gamma   90.00
#
_symmetry.space_group_name_H-M   'P 1'
#
loop_
_entity.id
_entity.type
_entity.pdbx_description
1 polymer ?
#
loop_
_entity_poly.entity_id
_entity_poly.type
_entity_poly.pdbx_seq_one_letter_code
_entity_poly.pdbx_strand_id
1 'polypeptide(L)'
;GLPYAFASHFAPRMLHQALAIYRQMFKPSAALAKPYAIVGGPVIAAETDEQADYLASSTHQRVLGILTGNRTRLLPPVENFWQQLDARSQAAIADFLAAGVIGGPDTVQLGLQKLADETQADEFMIVSDVYDADLRLRSLEITADAMKA
;
A
#
# COMPACT_ATOMS: atom_id res chain seq x y z
N GLY A 1 -12.12 12.99 19.46
CA GLY A 1 -12.67 11.71 19.85
C GLY A 1 -13.38 10.97 18.74
N LEU A 2 -12.87 11.08 17.49
CA LEU A 2 -13.35 10.34 16.31
C LEU A 2 -12.23 9.45 15.77
N PRO A 3 -12.54 8.35 15.03
CA PRO A 3 -11.54 7.58 14.32
C PRO A 3 -10.88 8.44 13.23
N TYR A 4 -9.65 8.10 12.90
CA TYR A 4 -8.86 8.80 11.90
C TYR A 4 -8.37 7.83 10.83
N ALA A 5 -8.60 8.14 9.57
CA ALA A 5 -8.09 7.39 8.44
C ALA A 5 -7.05 8.21 7.67
N PHE A 6 -5.91 7.59 7.36
CA PHE A 6 -4.86 8.21 6.56
C PHE A 6 -4.60 7.42 5.27
N ALA A 7 -4.78 8.08 4.14
CA ALA A 7 -4.59 7.50 2.82
C ALA A 7 -3.12 7.55 2.40
N SER A 8 -2.29 6.68 2.99
CA SER A 8 -0.84 6.69 2.77
C SER A 8 -0.42 6.35 1.32
N HIS A 9 -1.30 5.74 0.53
CA HIS A 9 -1.11 5.52 -0.90
C HIS A 9 -1.04 6.81 -1.74
N PHE A 10 -1.33 7.98 -1.15
CA PHE A 10 -1.14 9.30 -1.78
C PHE A 10 -0.01 10.11 -1.15
N ALA A 11 0.26 9.91 0.13
CA ALA A 11 1.22 10.72 0.86
C ALA A 11 2.00 9.89 1.90
N PRO A 12 2.74 8.83 1.50
CA PRO A 12 3.39 7.90 2.43
C PRO A 12 4.35 8.60 3.39
N ARG A 13 5.07 9.62 2.93
CA ARG A 13 6.01 10.40 3.75
C ARG A 13 5.36 11.09 4.96
N MET A 14 4.07 11.39 4.89
CA MET A 14 3.35 12.10 5.96
C MET A 14 2.70 11.16 6.97
N LEU A 15 2.70 9.84 6.72
CA LEU A 15 1.97 8.84 7.51
C LEU A 15 2.31 8.92 9.01
N HIS A 16 3.57 8.76 9.35
CA HIS A 16 4.00 8.73 10.76
C HIS A 16 3.74 10.06 11.48
N GLN A 17 3.99 11.18 10.81
CA GLN A 17 3.73 12.50 11.38
C GLN A 17 2.22 12.71 11.62
N ALA A 18 1.39 12.35 10.67
CA ALA A 18 -0.06 12.49 10.78
C ALA A 18 -0.63 11.63 11.92
N LEU A 19 -0.18 10.39 12.05
CA LEU A 19 -0.57 9.50 13.15
C LEU A 19 -0.09 10.02 14.51
N ALA A 20 1.12 10.55 14.59
CA ALA A 20 1.65 11.15 15.81
C ALA A 20 0.82 12.36 16.26
N ILE A 21 0.51 13.28 15.34
CA ILE A 21 -0.34 14.45 15.62
C ILE A 21 -1.74 14.01 16.06
N TYR A 22 -2.35 13.06 15.36
CA TYR A 22 -3.67 12.54 15.72
C TYR A 22 -3.68 12.00 17.17
N ARG A 23 -2.72 11.14 17.51
CA ARG A 23 -2.63 10.56 18.87
C ARG A 23 -2.36 11.59 19.95
N GLN A 24 -1.47 12.55 19.67
CA GLN A 24 -1.12 13.62 20.61
C GLN A 24 -2.31 14.55 20.89
N MET A 25 -3.11 14.83 19.87
CA MET A 25 -4.24 15.75 19.97
C MET A 25 -5.57 15.06 20.32
N PHE A 26 -5.58 13.73 20.39
CA PHE A 26 -6.82 12.99 20.66
C PHE A 26 -7.41 13.36 22.03
N LYS A 27 -8.70 13.62 22.03
CA LYS A 27 -9.50 13.82 23.25
C LYS A 27 -10.62 12.80 23.25
N PRO A 28 -10.76 11.99 24.33
CA PRO A 28 -11.85 11.02 24.44
C PRO A 28 -13.22 11.67 24.26
N SER A 29 -14.15 10.92 23.68
CA SER A 29 -15.55 11.31 23.49
C SER A 29 -16.48 10.15 23.84
N ALA A 30 -17.78 10.39 23.69
CA ALA A 30 -18.76 9.32 23.82
C ALA A 30 -18.63 8.23 22.74
N ALA A 31 -18.01 8.57 21.58
CA ALA A 31 -17.80 7.62 20.48
C ALA A 31 -16.53 6.79 20.66
N LEU A 32 -15.45 7.38 21.19
CA LEU A 32 -14.15 6.72 21.34
C LEU A 32 -13.46 7.13 22.64
N ALA A 33 -13.07 6.13 23.42
CA ALA A 33 -12.27 6.31 24.65
C ALA A 33 -10.76 6.41 24.36
N LYS A 34 -10.29 5.85 23.23
CA LYS A 34 -8.87 5.79 22.81
C LYS A 34 -8.77 6.16 21.33
N PRO A 35 -7.60 6.62 20.84
CA PRO A 35 -7.37 6.79 19.42
C PRO A 35 -7.66 5.51 18.64
N TYR A 36 -8.24 5.63 17.46
CA TYR A 36 -8.47 4.54 16.52
C TYR A 36 -7.98 5.00 15.13
N ALA A 37 -6.93 4.38 14.64
CA ALA A 37 -6.24 4.76 13.41
C ALA A 37 -6.43 3.72 12.31
N ILE A 38 -6.88 4.17 11.14
CA ILE A 38 -6.99 3.38 9.92
C ILE A 38 -5.90 3.84 8.95
N VAL A 39 -5.10 2.90 8.44
CA VAL A 39 -4.06 3.21 7.45
C VAL A 39 -4.43 2.61 6.09
N GLY A 40 -4.57 3.46 5.08
CA GLY A 40 -4.79 3.04 3.70
C GLY A 40 -3.48 2.82 2.96
N GLY A 41 -3.21 1.62 2.46
CA GLY A 41 -1.97 1.30 1.75
C GLY A 41 -2.17 0.40 0.53
N PRO A 42 -1.30 0.51 -0.50
CA PRO A 42 -1.35 -0.38 -1.64
C PRO A 42 -0.75 -1.75 -1.28
N VAL A 43 -1.45 -2.82 -1.65
CA VAL A 43 -0.94 -4.19 -1.56
C VAL A 43 -1.17 -4.90 -2.89
N ILE A 44 -0.12 -5.55 -3.40
CA ILE A 44 -0.17 -6.42 -4.57
C ILE A 44 0.38 -7.76 -4.16
N ALA A 45 -0.52 -8.69 -3.89
CA ALA A 45 -0.18 -10.05 -3.53
C ALA A 45 -0.38 -10.99 -4.72
N ALA A 46 0.47 -12.00 -4.83
CA ALA A 46 0.34 -13.08 -5.81
C ALA A 46 0.81 -14.40 -5.18
N GLU A 47 0.81 -15.50 -5.94
CA GLU A 47 1.26 -16.80 -5.42
C GLU A 47 2.77 -16.84 -5.13
N THR A 48 3.57 -16.02 -5.84
CA THR A 48 5.00 -15.86 -5.63
C THR A 48 5.42 -14.39 -5.71
N ASP A 49 6.59 -14.06 -5.18
CA ASP A 49 7.16 -12.70 -5.27
C ASP A 49 7.37 -12.27 -6.73
N GLU A 50 7.85 -13.18 -7.60
CA GLU A 50 8.08 -12.89 -9.01
C GLU A 50 6.76 -12.56 -9.75
N GLN A 51 5.69 -13.29 -9.45
CA GLN A 51 4.38 -12.99 -10.02
C GLN A 51 3.84 -11.65 -9.49
N ALA A 52 4.03 -11.35 -8.21
CA ALA A 52 3.62 -10.07 -7.63
C ALA A 52 4.39 -8.91 -8.27
N ASP A 53 5.69 -9.03 -8.48
CA ASP A 53 6.51 -8.04 -9.18
C ASP A 53 6.04 -7.79 -10.62
N TYR A 54 5.70 -8.86 -11.34
CA TYR A 54 5.10 -8.73 -12.67
C TYR A 54 3.79 -7.95 -12.61
N LEU A 55 2.86 -8.30 -11.73
CA LEU A 55 1.57 -7.62 -11.58
C LEU A 55 1.74 -6.16 -11.13
N ALA A 56 2.70 -5.89 -10.26
CA ALA A 56 3.02 -4.56 -9.77
C ALA A 56 3.48 -3.61 -10.88
N SER A 57 3.96 -4.12 -12.00
CA SER A 57 4.37 -3.28 -13.13
C SER A 57 3.24 -2.39 -13.66
N SER A 58 1.97 -2.81 -13.54
CA SER A 58 0.81 -1.96 -13.81
C SER A 58 0.75 -0.74 -12.88
N THR A 59 0.97 -0.95 -11.60
CA THR A 59 1.05 0.13 -10.59
C THR A 59 2.26 1.02 -10.81
N HIS A 60 3.43 0.44 -11.13
CA HIS A 60 4.64 1.21 -11.43
C HIS A 60 4.43 2.13 -12.63
N GLN A 61 3.79 1.65 -13.72
CA GLN A 61 3.43 2.48 -14.88
C GLN A 61 2.49 3.63 -14.47
N ARG A 62 1.46 3.33 -13.66
CA ARG A 62 0.52 4.35 -13.19
C ARG A 62 1.20 5.41 -12.33
N VAL A 63 2.05 4.99 -11.40
CA VAL A 63 2.79 5.92 -10.52
C VAL A 63 3.75 6.79 -11.35
N LEU A 64 4.48 6.19 -12.29
CA LEU A 64 5.34 6.94 -13.21
C LEU A 64 4.54 7.98 -13.99
N GLY A 65 3.36 7.61 -14.49
CA GLY A 65 2.45 8.54 -15.16
C GLY A 65 2.00 9.70 -14.27
N ILE A 66 1.73 9.44 -12.97
CA ILE A 66 1.41 10.49 -11.99
C ILE A 66 2.60 11.43 -11.80
N LEU A 67 3.80 10.88 -11.58
CA LEU A 67 5.03 11.64 -11.32
C LEU A 67 5.48 12.49 -12.51
N THR A 68 5.21 12.03 -13.73
CA THR A 68 5.57 12.73 -14.98
C THR A 68 4.45 13.61 -15.53
N GLY A 69 3.28 13.64 -14.87
CA GLY A 69 2.11 14.41 -15.33
C GLY A 69 1.35 13.76 -16.48
N ASN A 70 1.73 12.55 -16.90
CA ASN A 70 1.09 11.79 -17.98
C ASN A 70 0.17 10.71 -17.42
N ARG A 71 -0.94 11.12 -16.80
CA ARG A 71 -1.91 10.21 -16.17
C ARG A 71 -2.69 9.43 -17.22
N THR A 72 -2.67 8.11 -17.10
CA THR A 72 -3.45 7.18 -17.93
C THR A 72 -4.37 6.32 -17.07
N ARG A 73 -5.21 5.51 -17.73
CA ARG A 73 -5.87 4.39 -17.07
C ARG A 73 -4.81 3.37 -16.65
N LEU A 74 -5.17 2.47 -15.74
CA LEU A 74 -4.32 1.34 -15.40
C LEU A 74 -4.03 0.52 -16.67
N LEU A 75 -2.75 0.26 -16.92
CA LEU A 75 -2.27 -0.47 -18.10
C LEU A 75 -1.99 -1.94 -17.75
N PRO A 76 -2.02 -2.85 -18.73
CA PRO A 76 -1.61 -4.23 -18.51
C PRO A 76 -0.19 -4.32 -17.94
N PRO A 77 0.14 -5.38 -17.19
CA PRO A 77 1.48 -5.58 -16.67
C PRO A 77 2.48 -5.86 -17.80
N VAL A 78 3.74 -5.46 -17.59
CA VAL A 78 4.84 -5.56 -18.54
C VAL A 78 5.99 -6.31 -17.89
N GLU A 79 6.52 -7.31 -18.60
CA GLU A 79 7.69 -8.08 -18.19
C GLU A 79 8.93 -7.18 -18.01
N ASN A 80 9.64 -7.38 -16.91
CA ASN A 80 10.87 -6.67 -16.58
C ASN A 80 10.74 -5.14 -16.62
N PHE A 81 9.54 -4.60 -16.38
CA PHE A 81 9.30 -3.15 -16.43
C PHE A 81 10.21 -2.39 -15.48
N TRP A 82 10.40 -2.89 -14.26
CA TRP A 82 11.25 -2.25 -13.25
C TRP A 82 12.68 -2.08 -13.73
N GLN A 83 13.25 -3.09 -14.39
CA GLN A 83 14.61 -3.09 -14.91
C GLN A 83 14.81 -2.16 -16.11
N GLN A 84 13.72 -1.77 -16.77
CA GLN A 84 13.75 -0.82 -17.89
C GLN A 84 13.77 0.64 -17.42
N LEU A 85 13.51 0.89 -16.15
CA LEU A 85 13.50 2.23 -15.57
C LEU A 85 14.90 2.69 -15.18
N ASP A 86 15.17 3.98 -15.34
CA ASP A 86 16.35 4.60 -14.76
C ASP A 86 16.28 4.66 -13.22
N ALA A 87 17.42 4.77 -12.56
CA ALA A 87 17.51 4.75 -11.10
C ALA A 87 16.70 5.87 -10.42
N ARG A 88 16.54 7.03 -11.07
CA ARG A 88 15.75 8.14 -10.53
C ARG A 88 14.26 7.80 -10.53
N SER A 89 13.77 7.23 -11.62
CA SER A 89 12.38 6.78 -11.74
C SER A 89 12.08 5.65 -10.75
N GLN A 90 12.98 4.67 -10.62
CA GLN A 90 12.86 3.60 -9.62
C GLN A 90 12.76 4.17 -8.20
N ALA A 91 13.67 5.06 -7.81
CA ALA A 91 13.65 5.68 -6.49
C ALA A 91 12.37 6.48 -6.22
N ALA A 92 11.88 7.23 -7.22
CA ALA A 92 10.66 8.02 -7.09
C ALA A 92 9.40 7.14 -6.95
N ILE A 93 9.33 6.02 -7.68
CA ILE A 93 8.23 5.05 -7.56
C ILE A 93 8.30 4.34 -6.20
N ALA A 94 9.49 3.88 -5.78
CA ALA A 94 9.68 3.24 -4.48
C ALA A 94 9.26 4.15 -3.32
N ASP A 95 9.62 5.42 -3.39
CA ASP A 95 9.22 6.43 -2.41
C ASP A 95 7.69 6.66 -2.40
N PHE A 96 7.06 6.71 -3.56
CA PHE A 96 5.60 6.85 -3.67
C PHE A 96 4.86 5.63 -3.12
N LEU A 97 5.43 4.43 -3.21
CA LEU A 97 4.87 3.17 -2.74
C LEU A 97 5.42 2.74 -1.36
N ALA A 98 6.10 3.62 -0.63
CA ALA A 98 6.82 3.26 0.61
C ALA A 98 5.93 2.71 1.73
N ALA A 99 4.63 2.97 1.71
CA ALA A 99 3.66 2.38 2.64
C ALA A 99 2.90 1.19 2.02
N GLY A 100 3.41 0.63 0.93
CA GLY A 100 2.82 -0.51 0.24
C GLY A 100 3.58 -1.80 0.47
N VAL A 101 2.95 -2.92 0.11
CA VAL A 101 3.55 -4.25 0.14
C VAL A 101 3.30 -4.94 -1.19
N ILE A 102 4.36 -5.53 -1.77
CA ILE A 102 4.30 -6.30 -3.02
C ILE A 102 5.01 -7.62 -2.76
N GLY A 103 4.35 -8.76 -3.02
CA GLY A 103 5.00 -10.05 -2.84
C GLY A 103 4.04 -11.23 -2.77
N GLY A 104 4.61 -12.40 -2.54
CA GLY A 104 3.90 -13.63 -2.20
C GLY A 104 3.35 -13.60 -0.77
N PRO A 105 2.67 -14.68 -0.34
CA PRO A 105 1.98 -14.71 0.97
C PRO A 105 2.88 -14.34 2.15
N ASP A 106 4.08 -14.93 2.23
CA ASP A 106 5.02 -14.69 3.33
C ASP A 106 5.55 -13.25 3.33
N THR A 107 5.89 -12.72 2.15
CA THR A 107 6.35 -11.32 1.99
C THR A 107 5.25 -10.35 2.36
N VAL A 108 4.01 -10.64 1.99
CA VAL A 108 2.84 -9.80 2.33
C VAL A 108 2.58 -9.84 3.83
N GLN A 109 2.62 -11.02 4.46
CA GLN A 109 2.45 -11.16 5.91
C GLN A 109 3.50 -10.34 6.67
N LEU A 110 4.78 -10.53 6.36
CA LEU A 110 5.88 -9.80 7.02
C LEU A 110 5.79 -8.28 6.79
N GLY A 111 5.45 -7.88 5.56
CA GLY A 111 5.33 -6.46 5.21
C GLY A 111 4.18 -5.77 5.94
N LEU A 112 3.02 -6.40 6.02
CA LEU A 112 1.87 -5.88 6.75
C LEU A 112 2.08 -5.88 8.27
N GLN A 113 2.71 -6.93 8.82
CA GLN A 113 3.09 -6.95 10.24
C GLN A 113 4.05 -5.80 10.58
N LYS A 114 5.09 -5.61 9.76
CA LYS A 114 6.01 -4.47 9.92
C LYS A 114 5.26 -3.13 9.89
N LEU A 115 4.36 -2.94 8.93
CA LEU A 115 3.56 -1.71 8.84
C LEU A 115 2.67 -1.54 10.07
N ALA A 116 2.08 -2.63 10.60
CA ALA A 116 1.28 -2.60 11.83
C ALA A 116 2.14 -2.18 13.03
N ASP A 117 3.32 -2.76 13.18
CA ASP A 117 4.25 -2.45 14.28
C ASP A 117 4.74 -0.99 14.24
N GLU A 118 5.06 -0.48 13.05
CA GLU A 118 5.54 0.89 12.87
C GLU A 118 4.43 1.94 13.03
N THR A 119 3.21 1.64 12.59
CA THR A 119 2.11 2.59 12.61
C THR A 119 1.20 2.44 13.81
N GLN A 120 1.19 1.29 14.47
CA GLN A 120 0.22 0.95 15.52
C GLN A 120 -1.22 1.21 15.03
N ALA A 121 -1.49 0.86 13.76
CA ALA A 121 -2.81 1.00 13.17
C ALA A 121 -3.76 -0.05 13.74
N ASP A 122 -5.00 0.35 13.99
CA ASP A 122 -6.07 -0.55 14.42
C ASP A 122 -6.70 -1.29 13.23
N GLU A 123 -6.58 -0.71 12.03
CA GLU A 123 -7.18 -1.24 10.80
C GLU A 123 -6.36 -0.84 9.56
N PHE A 124 -6.32 -1.73 8.56
CA PHE A 124 -5.80 -1.43 7.23
C PHE A 124 -6.92 -1.37 6.20
N MET A 125 -6.89 -0.34 5.36
CA MET A 125 -7.72 -0.25 4.16
C MET A 125 -6.87 -0.50 2.92
N ILE A 126 -6.98 -1.70 2.36
CA ILE A 126 -6.13 -2.15 1.27
C ILE A 126 -6.63 -1.61 -0.07
N VAL A 127 -5.71 -1.08 -0.87
CA VAL A 127 -5.91 -0.70 -2.27
C VAL A 127 -5.07 -1.64 -3.14
N SER A 128 -5.70 -2.35 -4.06
CA SER A 128 -5.01 -3.25 -5.00
C SER A 128 -5.21 -2.81 -6.44
N ASP A 129 -4.13 -2.33 -7.05
CA ASP A 129 -4.11 -1.85 -8.44
C ASP A 129 -3.59 -2.95 -9.40
N VAL A 130 -4.10 -4.16 -9.29
CA VAL A 130 -3.86 -5.25 -10.24
C VAL A 130 -4.78 -5.06 -11.45
N TYR A 131 -4.23 -5.14 -12.67
CA TYR A 131 -4.96 -4.87 -13.91
C TYR A 131 -6.06 -5.88 -14.18
N ASP A 132 -5.74 -7.17 -14.12
CA ASP A 132 -6.68 -8.26 -14.30
C ASP A 132 -7.63 -8.37 -13.09
N ALA A 133 -8.93 -8.51 -13.34
CA ALA A 133 -9.94 -8.49 -12.28
C ALA A 133 -9.89 -9.75 -11.39
N ASP A 134 -9.64 -10.92 -11.99
CA ASP A 134 -9.58 -12.18 -11.24
C ASP A 134 -8.31 -12.26 -10.41
N LEU A 135 -7.17 -11.83 -10.97
CA LEU A 135 -5.91 -11.72 -10.23
C LEU A 135 -5.96 -10.65 -9.14
N ARG A 136 -6.71 -9.57 -9.34
CA ARG A 136 -6.95 -8.58 -8.29
C ARG A 136 -7.77 -9.16 -7.13
N LEU A 137 -8.81 -9.91 -7.43
CA LEU A 137 -9.58 -10.62 -6.40
C LEU A 137 -8.68 -11.58 -5.64
N ARG A 138 -7.88 -12.37 -6.38
CA ARG A 138 -6.93 -13.31 -5.77
C ARG A 138 -5.88 -12.60 -4.90
N SER A 139 -5.38 -11.45 -5.32
CA SER A 139 -4.47 -10.60 -4.53
C SER A 139 -5.10 -10.18 -3.19
N LEU A 140 -6.37 -9.81 -3.19
CA LEU A 140 -7.09 -9.45 -1.96
C LEU A 140 -7.32 -10.67 -1.05
N GLU A 141 -7.61 -11.84 -1.60
CA GLU A 141 -7.74 -13.09 -0.85
C GLU A 141 -6.42 -13.48 -0.15
N ILE A 142 -5.30 -13.49 -0.89
CA ILE A 142 -3.96 -13.76 -0.33
C ILE A 142 -3.65 -12.76 0.79
N THR A 143 -3.92 -11.48 0.57
CA THR A 143 -3.72 -10.43 1.57
C THR A 143 -4.55 -10.69 2.83
N ALA A 144 -5.82 -11.06 2.67
CA ALA A 144 -6.71 -11.35 3.78
C ALA A 144 -6.27 -12.58 4.57
N ASP A 145 -5.77 -13.62 3.88
CA ASP A 145 -5.28 -14.84 4.52
C ASP A 145 -3.96 -14.60 5.27
N ALA A 146 -3.06 -13.79 4.71
CA ALA A 146 -1.81 -13.39 5.36
C ALA A 146 -2.05 -12.63 6.70
N MET A 147 -3.17 -11.95 6.83
CA MET A 147 -3.53 -11.22 8.07
C MET A 147 -4.22 -12.08 9.13
N LYS A 148 -4.59 -13.33 8.80
CA LYS A 148 -5.22 -14.27 9.76
C LYS A 148 -4.20 -15.19 10.46
N ALA A 149 -3.02 -15.32 9.86
CA ALA A 149 -1.95 -16.20 10.34
C ALA A 149 -1.12 -15.49 11.41
#